data_9282d5109f33cf4964a7a7ddf929e957
#
_entry.id   9282d5109f33cf4964a7a7ddf929e957
#
_cell.length_a   1.000
_cell.length_b   1.000
_cell.length_c   1.000
_cell.angle_alpha   90.00
_cell.angle_beta   90.00
_cell.angle_gamma   90.00
#
_symmetry.space_group_name_H-M   'P 1'
#
loop_
_entity.id
_entity.type
_entity.pdbx_description
1 polymer ?
#
loop_
_entity_poly.entity_id
_entity_poly.type
_entity_poly.pdbx_seq_one_letter_code
_entity_poly.pdbx_strand_id
1 'polypeptide(L)'
;MTKILSTAEKALNFAVDNDIPVMFVTEDTTRSRPEEIKEIYTRALELGADRICVCDTCGHVTPNGVKKLLSFIQSEVIPDAGFKRRDIEINWHGHQDRGLGVANNIAAFESGVDVIHGTALGIGERAGNSPLDQTLVNLSLMGVISNDLTALNEYMKKAHEYVKVPLPRNYPIFGKDAFETGTGVHASAVVKAMDKGEHWLADRIYSGVPASDYGLKQVIRIGHMSGRSNIIWWLKNNGYQVTDELVEYMFIVAKKQNKLMQDEEIHDSIRNFNEK
;
A
#
# COMPACT_ATOMS: atom_id res chain seq x y z
N MET A 1 -24.62 23.77 12.53
CA MET A 1 -24.62 22.73 13.58
C MET A 1 -26.04 22.26 13.97
N THR A 2 -26.96 23.10 14.43
CA THR A 2 -28.28 22.69 14.96
C THR A 2 -29.07 21.71 14.09
N LYS A 3 -29.14 21.92 12.75
CA LYS A 3 -29.85 21.01 11.84
C LYS A 3 -29.15 19.66 11.72
N ILE A 4 -27.81 19.64 11.70
CA ILE A 4 -27.02 18.41 11.63
C ILE A 4 -27.26 17.57 12.89
N LEU A 5 -27.12 18.19 14.06
CA LEU A 5 -27.37 17.54 15.35
C LEU A 5 -28.77 16.95 15.44
N SER A 6 -29.80 17.75 15.14
CA SER A 6 -31.18 17.26 15.24
C SER A 6 -31.51 16.11 14.28
N THR A 7 -30.80 16.05 13.13
CA THR A 7 -30.96 14.93 12.17
C THR A 7 -30.19 13.69 12.68
N ALA A 8 -28.98 13.86 13.18
CA ALA A 8 -28.18 12.78 13.76
C ALA A 8 -28.89 12.18 14.99
N GLU A 9 -29.42 13.01 15.89
CA GLU A 9 -30.17 12.56 17.07
C GLU A 9 -31.37 11.67 16.70
N LYS A 10 -32.15 12.07 15.69
CA LYS A 10 -33.29 11.26 15.24
C LYS A 10 -32.86 9.88 14.73
N ALA A 11 -31.77 9.83 13.94
CA ALA A 11 -31.26 8.59 13.38
C ALA A 11 -30.65 7.68 14.47
N LEU A 12 -29.89 8.26 15.40
CA LEU A 12 -29.28 7.55 16.52
C LEU A 12 -30.35 6.98 17.46
N ASN A 13 -31.31 7.81 17.89
CA ASN A 13 -32.41 7.34 18.76
C ASN A 13 -33.19 6.20 18.09
N PHE A 14 -33.51 6.33 16.78
CA PHE A 14 -34.17 5.24 16.06
C PHE A 14 -33.38 3.95 16.08
N ALA A 15 -32.06 4.02 15.84
CA ALA A 15 -31.20 2.84 15.82
C ALA A 15 -31.11 2.19 17.21
N VAL A 16 -30.87 3.00 18.25
CA VAL A 16 -30.76 2.53 19.64
C VAL A 16 -32.08 1.96 20.14
N ASP A 17 -33.22 2.61 19.88
CA ASP A 17 -34.55 2.14 20.24
C ASP A 17 -34.94 0.79 19.56
N ASN A 18 -34.24 0.42 18.50
CA ASN A 18 -34.40 -0.84 17.78
C ASN A 18 -33.23 -1.82 17.94
N ASP A 19 -32.39 -1.65 18.95
CA ASP A 19 -31.20 -2.51 19.24
C ASP A 19 -30.23 -2.66 18.06
N ILE A 20 -30.10 -1.61 17.22
CA ILE A 20 -29.17 -1.60 16.08
C ILE A 20 -27.84 -1.00 16.55
N PRO A 21 -26.72 -1.75 16.51
CA PRO A 21 -25.39 -1.21 16.84
C PRO A 21 -25.01 -0.06 15.90
N VAL A 22 -24.46 1.04 16.44
CA VAL A 22 -24.20 2.25 15.67
C VAL A 22 -22.71 2.59 15.64
N MET A 23 -22.14 2.67 14.43
CA MET A 23 -20.92 3.40 14.18
C MET A 23 -21.29 4.80 13.64
N PHE A 24 -20.97 5.84 14.39
CA PHE A 24 -21.23 7.22 13.97
C PHE A 24 -20.10 7.71 13.06
N VAL A 25 -20.43 8.04 11.82
CA VAL A 25 -19.48 8.45 10.78
C VAL A 25 -19.74 9.89 10.39
N THR A 26 -18.69 10.72 10.37
CA THR A 26 -18.79 12.11 9.89
C THR A 26 -18.03 12.26 8.56
N GLU A 27 -18.53 13.08 7.67
CA GLU A 27 -17.78 13.56 6.51
C GLU A 27 -16.92 14.76 6.86
N ASP A 28 -15.77 14.86 6.20
CA ASP A 28 -14.89 16.04 6.22
C ASP A 28 -14.41 16.48 7.62
N THR A 29 -14.21 15.51 8.50
CA THR A 29 -13.81 15.72 9.88
C THR A 29 -12.48 16.49 9.96
N THR A 30 -11.54 16.20 9.08
CA THR A 30 -10.18 16.76 9.10
C THR A 30 -10.12 18.26 8.75
N ARG A 31 -11.20 18.83 8.16
CA ARG A 31 -11.32 20.26 7.85
C ARG A 31 -12.38 20.97 8.69
N SER A 32 -13.04 20.26 9.61
CA SER A 32 -14.02 20.84 10.53
C SER A 32 -13.32 21.53 11.71
N ARG A 33 -14.02 22.46 12.35
CA ARG A 33 -13.49 23.13 13.54
C ARG A 33 -13.53 22.21 14.76
N PRO A 34 -12.54 22.30 15.67
CA PRO A 34 -12.49 21.45 16.85
C PRO A 34 -13.77 21.47 17.69
N GLU A 35 -14.40 22.65 17.83
CA GLU A 35 -15.62 22.83 18.59
C GLU A 35 -16.80 22.04 17.97
N GLU A 36 -16.89 22.02 16.63
CA GLU A 36 -17.92 21.30 15.90
C GLU A 36 -17.71 19.78 15.98
N ILE A 37 -16.45 19.35 15.88
CA ILE A 37 -16.06 17.93 16.05
C ILE A 37 -16.45 17.48 17.47
N LYS A 38 -16.10 18.28 18.47
CA LYS A 38 -16.39 17.97 19.87
C LYS A 38 -17.90 17.85 20.09
N GLU A 39 -18.68 18.86 19.68
CA GLU A 39 -20.13 18.90 19.85
C GLU A 39 -20.81 17.67 19.23
N ILE A 40 -20.47 17.32 17.98
CA ILE A 40 -21.17 16.25 17.26
C ILE A 40 -20.81 14.85 17.75
N TYR A 41 -19.53 14.59 18.04
CA TYR A 41 -19.13 13.27 18.54
C TYR A 41 -19.53 13.05 20.00
N THR A 42 -19.38 14.06 20.88
CA THR A 42 -19.86 13.97 22.25
C THR A 42 -21.36 13.63 22.25
N ARG A 43 -22.15 14.34 21.44
CA ARG A 43 -23.57 14.07 21.36
C ARG A 43 -23.91 12.69 20.81
N ALA A 44 -23.18 12.23 19.80
CA ALA A 44 -23.38 10.87 19.25
C ALA A 44 -23.10 9.77 20.30
N LEU A 45 -22.02 9.93 21.07
CA LEU A 45 -21.65 8.99 22.14
C LEU A 45 -22.70 8.98 23.27
N GLU A 46 -23.16 10.17 23.72
CA GLU A 46 -24.22 10.32 24.73
C GLU A 46 -25.52 9.61 24.33
N LEU A 47 -25.82 9.58 23.02
CA LEU A 47 -27.01 8.96 22.46
C LEU A 47 -26.86 7.45 22.19
N GLY A 48 -25.69 6.87 22.51
CA GLY A 48 -25.49 5.42 22.47
C GLY A 48 -24.71 4.89 21.29
N ALA A 49 -24.04 5.76 20.50
CA ALA A 49 -23.02 5.26 19.57
C ALA A 49 -21.84 4.69 20.37
N ASP A 50 -21.43 3.46 20.08
CA ASP A 50 -20.30 2.77 20.70
C ASP A 50 -19.02 2.82 19.84
N ARG A 51 -19.17 3.26 18.59
CA ARG A 51 -18.11 3.40 17.59
C ARG A 51 -18.19 4.74 16.89
N ILE A 52 -17.02 5.33 16.63
CA ILE A 52 -16.90 6.54 15.83
C ILE A 52 -15.93 6.34 14.68
N CYS A 53 -16.21 6.93 13.52
CA CYS A 53 -15.31 6.93 12.39
C CYS A 53 -14.86 8.36 12.07
N VAL A 54 -13.56 8.58 12.14
CA VAL A 54 -12.91 9.86 11.83
C VAL A 54 -12.49 9.86 10.38
N CYS A 55 -13.06 10.76 9.56
CA CYS A 55 -12.89 10.71 8.11
C CYS A 55 -12.04 11.87 7.57
N ASP A 56 -11.00 11.51 6.84
CA ASP A 56 -10.27 12.41 5.93
C ASP A 56 -10.87 12.32 4.53
N THR A 57 -12.11 12.75 4.40
CA THR A 57 -12.94 12.61 3.20
C THR A 57 -12.29 13.17 1.94
N CYS A 58 -11.51 14.25 2.08
CA CYS A 58 -10.85 14.95 0.96
C CYS A 58 -9.35 14.63 0.84
N GLY A 59 -8.83 13.67 1.58
CA GLY A 59 -7.40 13.36 1.59
C GLY A 59 -6.53 14.56 1.94
N HIS A 60 -7.01 15.42 2.87
CA HIS A 60 -6.45 16.74 3.16
C HIS A 60 -5.36 16.71 4.22
N VAL A 61 -5.51 15.87 5.24
CA VAL A 61 -4.69 15.91 6.45
C VAL A 61 -3.28 15.36 6.21
N THR A 62 -2.33 15.84 6.99
CA THR A 62 -0.97 15.26 7.07
C THR A 62 -0.88 14.23 8.20
N PRO A 63 0.12 13.33 8.22
CA PRO A 63 0.29 12.38 9.33
C PRO A 63 0.33 13.04 10.71
N ASN A 64 0.99 14.19 10.82
CA ASN A 64 1.01 14.94 12.08
C ASN A 64 -0.39 15.51 12.45
N GLY A 65 -1.16 15.92 11.44
CA GLY A 65 -2.55 16.34 11.65
C GLY A 65 -3.45 15.20 12.15
N VAL A 66 -3.27 13.98 11.59
CA VAL A 66 -3.94 12.76 12.06
C VAL A 66 -3.68 12.54 13.55
N LYS A 67 -2.39 12.56 13.96
CA LYS A 67 -2.00 12.36 15.36
C LYS A 67 -2.63 13.39 16.28
N LYS A 68 -2.63 14.68 15.89
CA LYS A 68 -3.23 15.75 16.68
C LYS A 68 -4.75 15.60 16.80
N LEU A 69 -5.44 15.30 15.70
CA LEU A 69 -6.89 15.12 15.69
C LEU A 69 -7.31 13.93 16.58
N LEU A 70 -6.64 12.80 16.43
CA LEU A 70 -6.94 11.61 17.23
C LEU A 70 -6.60 11.82 18.71
N SER A 71 -5.51 12.52 19.02
CA SER A 71 -5.20 12.92 20.40
C SER A 71 -6.32 13.78 21.00
N PHE A 72 -6.80 14.78 20.27
CA PHE A 72 -7.92 15.64 20.70
C PHE A 72 -9.20 14.81 20.97
N ILE A 73 -9.55 13.90 20.06
CA ILE A 73 -10.73 13.04 20.23
C ILE A 73 -10.60 12.18 21.49
N GLN A 74 -9.43 11.57 21.71
CA GLN A 74 -9.19 10.67 22.84
C GLN A 74 -9.08 11.40 24.18
N SER A 75 -8.52 12.63 24.21
CA SER A 75 -8.25 13.35 25.44
C SER A 75 -9.36 14.33 25.86
N GLU A 76 -10.20 14.76 24.92
CA GLU A 76 -11.22 15.76 25.19
C GLU A 76 -12.64 15.31 24.83
N VAL A 77 -12.84 14.74 23.62
CA VAL A 77 -14.20 14.41 23.15
C VAL A 77 -14.79 13.22 23.91
N ILE A 78 -14.06 12.12 23.98
CA ILE A 78 -14.53 10.90 24.65
C ILE A 78 -14.75 11.12 26.16
N PRO A 79 -13.82 11.78 26.91
CA PRO A 79 -14.04 12.09 28.31
C PRO A 79 -15.22 13.04 28.60
N ASP A 80 -15.44 14.05 27.73
CA ASP A 80 -16.57 14.98 27.87
C ASP A 80 -17.92 14.29 27.68
N ALA A 81 -17.97 13.22 26.86
CA ALA A 81 -19.15 12.36 26.72
C ALA A 81 -19.33 11.39 27.89
N GLY A 82 -18.43 11.40 28.89
CA GLY A 82 -18.51 10.55 30.08
C GLY A 82 -17.89 9.14 29.92
N PHE A 83 -17.17 8.87 28.82
CA PHE A 83 -16.57 7.57 28.53
C PHE A 83 -15.07 7.56 28.74
N LYS A 84 -14.50 6.36 28.88
CA LYS A 84 -13.06 6.13 28.78
C LYS A 84 -12.71 5.73 27.35
N ARG A 85 -11.47 6.01 26.92
CA ARG A 85 -10.98 5.63 25.57
C ARG A 85 -11.26 4.16 25.21
N ARG A 86 -11.08 3.24 26.14
CA ARG A 86 -11.27 1.79 25.94
C ARG A 86 -12.72 1.36 25.74
N ASP A 87 -13.68 2.22 26.05
CA ASP A 87 -15.11 1.92 25.97
C ASP A 87 -15.67 2.29 24.58
N ILE A 88 -14.88 3.01 23.76
CA ILE A 88 -15.28 3.51 22.45
C ILE A 88 -14.32 3.01 21.39
N GLU A 89 -14.85 2.36 20.35
CA GLU A 89 -14.08 1.97 19.16
C GLU A 89 -13.86 3.18 18.23
N ILE A 90 -12.61 3.48 17.92
CA ILE A 90 -12.24 4.55 16.98
C ILE A 90 -11.82 3.94 15.66
N ASN A 91 -12.51 4.32 14.59
CA ASN A 91 -12.20 3.97 13.22
C ASN A 91 -11.56 5.16 12.49
N TRP A 92 -10.60 4.88 11.60
CA TRP A 92 -9.99 5.84 10.71
C TRP A 92 -10.32 5.53 9.25
N HIS A 93 -10.84 6.52 8.52
CA HIS A 93 -11.13 6.43 7.09
C HIS A 93 -10.45 7.58 6.35
N GLY A 94 -9.55 7.26 5.41
CA GLY A 94 -8.78 8.26 4.69
C GLY A 94 -8.77 8.06 3.18
N HIS A 95 -8.68 9.19 2.45
CA HIS A 95 -8.55 9.26 1.01
C HIS A 95 -7.12 9.60 0.55
N GLN A 96 -6.86 9.40 -0.75
CA GLN A 96 -5.52 9.41 -1.35
C GLN A 96 -5.21 10.69 -2.15
N ASP A 97 -6.02 11.75 -2.06
CA ASP A 97 -5.93 12.94 -2.92
C ASP A 97 -4.55 13.61 -2.93
N ARG A 98 -3.84 13.59 -1.79
CA ARG A 98 -2.48 14.12 -1.66
C ARG A 98 -1.38 13.04 -1.69
N GLY A 99 -1.72 11.79 -2.01
CA GLY A 99 -0.79 10.67 -1.94
C GLY A 99 -0.35 10.29 -0.52
N LEU A 100 -1.11 10.67 0.52
CA LEU A 100 -0.76 10.46 1.93
C LEU A 100 -1.57 9.35 2.61
N GLY A 101 -2.47 8.66 1.91
CA GLY A 101 -3.39 7.70 2.51
C GLY A 101 -2.70 6.63 3.34
N VAL A 102 -1.67 5.96 2.82
CA VAL A 102 -0.91 4.94 3.57
C VAL A 102 -0.20 5.55 4.78
N ALA A 103 0.45 6.70 4.60
CA ALA A 103 1.16 7.38 5.69
C ALA A 103 0.19 7.83 6.80
N ASN A 104 -1.02 8.28 6.41
CA ASN A 104 -2.07 8.65 7.36
C ASN A 104 -2.64 7.42 8.08
N ASN A 105 -2.80 6.28 7.40
CA ASN A 105 -3.20 5.02 8.04
C ASN A 105 -2.19 4.58 9.10
N ILE A 106 -0.89 4.66 8.81
CA ILE A 106 0.17 4.35 9.78
C ILE A 106 0.12 5.33 10.96
N ALA A 107 -0.04 6.63 10.70
CA ALA A 107 -0.16 7.64 11.76
C ALA A 107 -1.40 7.42 12.63
N ALA A 108 -2.52 6.98 12.05
CA ALA A 108 -3.73 6.62 12.79
C ALA A 108 -3.50 5.40 13.68
N PHE A 109 -2.88 4.35 13.14
CA PHE A 109 -2.47 3.17 13.91
C PHE A 109 -1.59 3.56 15.11
N GLU A 110 -0.52 4.31 14.87
CA GLU A 110 0.39 4.79 15.93
C GLU A 110 -0.31 5.67 16.97
N SER A 111 -1.44 6.27 16.62
CA SER A 111 -2.27 7.07 17.53
C SER A 111 -3.32 6.24 18.29
N GLY A 112 -3.33 4.92 18.12
CA GLY A 112 -4.17 4.00 18.87
C GLY A 112 -5.63 3.94 18.41
N VAL A 113 -5.90 4.06 17.10
CA VAL A 113 -7.20 3.68 16.55
C VAL A 113 -7.38 2.15 16.58
N ASP A 114 -8.61 1.69 16.67
CA ASP A 114 -8.92 0.26 16.74
C ASP A 114 -9.06 -0.35 15.34
N VAL A 115 -9.59 0.43 14.38
CA VAL A 115 -9.86 -0.04 13.01
C VAL A 115 -9.34 0.98 11.99
N ILE A 116 -8.69 0.48 10.95
CA ILE A 116 -8.23 1.27 9.79
C ILE A 116 -8.98 0.80 8.56
N HIS A 117 -9.58 1.75 7.83
CA HIS A 117 -10.25 1.47 6.57
C HIS A 117 -9.26 1.56 5.40
N GLY A 118 -9.47 0.71 4.41
CA GLY A 118 -8.75 0.72 3.14
C GLY A 118 -9.46 -0.10 2.08
N THR A 119 -9.10 0.12 0.83
CA THR A 119 -9.64 -0.64 -0.29
C THR A 119 -8.52 -1.28 -1.10
N ALA A 120 -8.81 -2.38 -1.78
CA ALA A 120 -7.86 -3.00 -2.70
C ALA A 120 -7.38 -1.96 -3.71
N LEU A 121 -6.05 -1.84 -3.88
CA LEU A 121 -5.42 -0.88 -4.80
C LEU A 121 -5.79 0.59 -4.53
N GLY A 122 -6.39 0.90 -3.39
CA GLY A 122 -6.89 2.23 -3.09
C GLY A 122 -8.09 2.66 -3.95
N ILE A 123 -8.83 1.73 -4.54
CA ILE A 123 -9.96 2.07 -5.42
C ILE A 123 -11.01 2.84 -4.65
N GLY A 124 -11.52 3.93 -5.24
CA GLY A 124 -12.55 4.78 -4.67
C GLY A 124 -12.75 6.07 -5.46
N GLU A 125 -13.48 7.00 -4.89
CA GLU A 125 -13.74 8.29 -5.51
C GLU A 125 -12.47 9.12 -5.70
N ARG A 126 -12.41 9.93 -6.74
CA ARG A 126 -11.31 10.84 -7.11
C ARG A 126 -9.98 10.08 -7.25
N ALA A 127 -8.98 10.36 -6.40
CA ALA A 127 -7.71 9.64 -6.35
C ALA A 127 -7.81 8.29 -5.61
N GLY A 128 -8.95 7.99 -5.00
CA GLY A 128 -9.23 6.76 -4.29
C GLY A 128 -9.13 6.86 -2.77
N ASN A 129 -9.31 5.72 -2.13
CA ASN A 129 -9.12 5.50 -0.69
C ASN A 129 -7.67 5.16 -0.35
N SER A 130 -7.37 5.04 0.92
CA SER A 130 -6.08 4.48 1.36
C SER A 130 -5.92 3.04 0.83
N PRO A 131 -4.80 2.71 0.14
CA PRO A 131 -4.55 1.36 -0.34
C PRO A 131 -4.38 0.36 0.80
N LEU A 132 -5.31 -0.61 0.88
CA LEU A 132 -5.29 -1.65 1.91
C LEU A 132 -4.05 -2.55 1.79
N ASP A 133 -3.72 -2.92 0.58
CA ASP A 133 -2.56 -3.76 0.25
C ASP A 133 -1.25 -3.14 0.75
N GLN A 134 -1.02 -1.87 0.45
CA GLN A 134 0.17 -1.16 0.92
C GLN A 134 0.14 -0.95 2.44
N THR A 135 -1.03 -0.70 3.03
CA THR A 135 -1.20 -0.57 4.48
C THR A 135 -0.84 -1.88 5.19
N LEU A 136 -1.37 -3.02 4.73
CA LEU A 136 -1.08 -4.33 5.30
C LEU A 136 0.41 -4.70 5.22
N VAL A 137 1.06 -4.45 4.07
CA VAL A 137 2.49 -4.70 3.91
C VAL A 137 3.32 -3.84 4.88
N ASN A 138 2.99 -2.57 5.03
CA ASN A 138 3.69 -1.72 6.00
C ASN A 138 3.49 -2.19 7.45
N LEU A 139 2.27 -2.55 7.86
CA LEU A 139 2.01 -3.09 9.20
C LEU A 139 2.74 -4.41 9.44
N SER A 140 2.87 -5.27 8.42
CA SER A 140 3.67 -6.49 8.48
C SER A 140 5.16 -6.19 8.64
N LEU A 141 5.72 -5.28 7.84
CA LEU A 141 7.13 -4.86 7.94
C LEU A 141 7.47 -4.18 9.28
N MET A 142 6.49 -3.51 9.89
CA MET A 142 6.60 -2.94 11.23
C MET A 142 6.50 -4.00 12.35
N GLY A 143 6.20 -5.26 12.02
CA GLY A 143 6.00 -6.34 13.00
C GLY A 143 4.68 -6.23 13.78
N VAL A 144 3.72 -5.45 13.30
CA VAL A 144 2.42 -5.24 13.94
C VAL A 144 1.48 -6.41 13.68
N ILE A 145 1.49 -6.94 12.48
CA ILE A 145 0.70 -8.10 12.06
C ILE A 145 1.62 -9.21 11.59
N SER A 146 1.21 -10.47 11.85
CA SER A 146 1.96 -11.68 11.48
C SER A 146 1.17 -12.59 10.53
N ASN A 147 0.14 -12.06 9.88
CA ASN A 147 -0.66 -12.77 8.91
C ASN A 147 0.19 -13.18 7.71
N ASP A 148 -0.10 -14.35 7.13
CA ASP A 148 0.43 -14.72 5.81
C ASP A 148 -0.22 -13.84 4.73
N LEU A 149 0.60 -13.01 4.10
CA LEU A 149 0.18 -12.08 3.04
C LEU A 149 0.54 -12.56 1.63
N THR A 150 0.97 -13.82 1.45
CA THR A 150 1.36 -14.36 0.14
C THR A 150 0.22 -14.37 -0.88
N ALA A 151 -1.03 -14.54 -0.42
CA ALA A 151 -2.23 -14.48 -1.26
C ALA A 151 -2.61 -13.05 -1.70
N LEU A 152 -1.99 -12.01 -1.14
CA LEU A 152 -2.37 -10.62 -1.39
C LEU A 152 -2.17 -10.23 -2.87
N ASN A 153 -1.14 -10.75 -3.52
CA ASN A 153 -0.90 -10.54 -4.95
C ASN A 153 -2.05 -11.05 -5.83
N GLU A 154 -2.60 -12.24 -5.54
CA GLU A 154 -3.74 -12.77 -6.28
C GLU A 154 -5.01 -11.96 -6.00
N TYR A 155 -5.23 -11.55 -4.76
CA TYR A 155 -6.34 -10.69 -4.39
C TYR A 155 -6.30 -9.35 -5.16
N MET A 156 -5.12 -8.71 -5.26
CA MET A 156 -4.97 -7.46 -6.01
C MET A 156 -5.24 -7.64 -7.51
N LYS A 157 -4.76 -8.75 -8.11
CA LYS A 157 -5.04 -9.07 -9.52
C LYS A 157 -6.54 -9.26 -9.76
N LYS A 158 -7.24 -10.00 -8.90
CA LYS A 158 -8.68 -10.19 -9.00
C LYS A 158 -9.44 -8.87 -8.82
N ALA A 159 -9.07 -8.05 -7.85
CA ALA A 159 -9.67 -6.73 -7.67
C ALA A 159 -9.52 -5.88 -8.95
N HIS A 160 -8.31 -5.81 -9.53
CA HIS A 160 -8.05 -5.13 -10.80
C HIS A 160 -8.95 -5.66 -11.94
N GLU A 161 -9.05 -6.99 -12.09
CA GLU A 161 -9.84 -7.63 -13.14
C GLU A 161 -11.34 -7.33 -13.02
N TYR A 162 -11.89 -7.42 -11.80
CA TYR A 162 -13.34 -7.22 -11.57
C TYR A 162 -13.77 -5.77 -11.70
N VAL A 163 -13.00 -4.84 -11.16
CA VAL A 163 -13.35 -3.40 -11.21
C VAL A 163 -12.84 -2.71 -12.48
N LYS A 164 -12.02 -3.38 -13.30
CA LYS A 164 -11.44 -2.87 -14.56
C LYS A 164 -10.66 -1.56 -14.41
N VAL A 165 -10.14 -1.29 -13.23
CA VAL A 165 -9.25 -0.15 -12.99
C VAL A 165 -7.83 -0.57 -13.35
N PRO A 166 -7.11 0.15 -14.24
CA PRO A 166 -5.76 -0.21 -14.63
C PRO A 166 -4.79 -0.24 -13.44
N LEU A 167 -4.01 -1.32 -13.32
CA LEU A 167 -2.91 -1.39 -12.36
C LEU A 167 -1.65 -0.77 -12.99
N PRO A 168 -1.16 0.36 -12.50
CA PRO A 168 0.06 0.98 -13.02
C PRO A 168 1.26 0.04 -12.90
N ARG A 169 2.13 0.01 -13.90
CA ARG A 169 3.33 -0.86 -13.87
C ARG A 169 4.23 -0.61 -12.66
N ASN A 170 4.34 0.64 -12.24
CA ASN A 170 5.13 1.10 -11.09
C ASN A 170 4.32 1.17 -9.78
N TYR A 171 3.15 0.53 -9.72
CA TYR A 171 2.38 0.48 -8.48
C TYR A 171 3.21 -0.21 -7.38
N PRO A 172 3.30 0.38 -6.18
CA PRO A 172 4.11 -0.19 -5.11
C PRO A 172 3.73 -1.65 -4.85
N ILE A 173 4.72 -2.53 -4.71
CA ILE A 173 4.62 -3.96 -4.36
C ILE A 173 3.99 -4.83 -5.47
N PHE A 174 2.82 -4.48 -6.01
CA PHE A 174 2.04 -5.34 -6.90
C PHE A 174 2.08 -4.94 -8.37
N GLY A 175 2.71 -3.81 -8.70
CA GLY A 175 2.97 -3.42 -10.08
C GLY A 175 4.02 -4.32 -10.74
N LYS A 176 3.93 -4.49 -12.06
CA LYS A 176 4.85 -5.36 -12.82
C LYS A 176 6.32 -5.03 -12.60
N ASP A 177 6.64 -3.73 -12.45
CA ASP A 177 8.01 -3.24 -12.34
C ASP A 177 8.52 -3.18 -10.88
N ALA A 178 7.68 -3.45 -9.88
CA ALA A 178 7.98 -3.21 -8.46
C ALA A 178 9.24 -3.92 -7.95
N PHE A 179 9.56 -5.10 -8.52
CA PHE A 179 10.73 -5.89 -8.16
C PHE A 179 11.67 -6.13 -9.34
N GLU A 180 11.57 -5.34 -10.42
CA GLU A 180 12.45 -5.44 -11.57
C GLU A 180 13.73 -4.60 -11.36
N THR A 181 14.89 -5.24 -11.47
CA THR A 181 16.21 -4.60 -11.37
C THR A 181 16.95 -4.67 -12.69
N GLY A 182 17.11 -3.52 -13.35
CA GLY A 182 17.83 -3.40 -14.64
C GLY A 182 19.26 -2.85 -14.53
N THR A 183 19.57 -2.08 -13.46
CA THR A 183 20.88 -1.45 -13.25
C THR A 183 21.94 -2.48 -12.87
N GLY A 184 23.08 -2.49 -13.57
CA GLY A 184 24.12 -3.51 -13.44
C GLY A 184 24.70 -3.69 -12.05
N VAL A 185 24.95 -2.60 -11.32
CA VAL A 185 25.51 -2.66 -9.96
C VAL A 185 24.50 -3.29 -8.99
N HIS A 186 23.22 -2.88 -9.05
CA HIS A 186 22.16 -3.42 -8.20
C HIS A 186 21.91 -4.90 -8.51
N ALA A 187 21.74 -5.23 -9.80
CA ALA A 187 21.54 -6.60 -10.24
C ALA A 187 22.70 -7.52 -9.83
N SER A 188 23.96 -7.04 -9.96
CA SER A 188 25.13 -7.82 -9.54
C SER A 188 25.13 -8.19 -8.07
N ALA A 189 24.66 -7.31 -7.20
CA ALA A 189 24.57 -7.58 -5.77
C ALA A 189 23.46 -8.62 -5.47
N VAL A 190 22.29 -8.47 -6.08
CA VAL A 190 21.17 -9.43 -5.95
C VAL A 190 21.60 -10.82 -6.46
N VAL A 191 22.18 -10.88 -7.66
CA VAL A 191 22.67 -12.14 -8.27
C VAL A 191 23.71 -12.83 -7.41
N LYS A 192 24.69 -12.07 -6.86
CA LYS A 192 25.72 -12.65 -5.96
C LYS A 192 25.13 -13.25 -4.69
N ALA A 193 24.10 -12.63 -4.13
CA ALA A 193 23.38 -13.18 -2.97
C ALA A 193 22.61 -14.46 -3.35
N MET A 194 21.92 -14.47 -4.51
CA MET A 194 21.25 -15.65 -5.02
C MET A 194 22.22 -16.82 -5.30
N ASP A 195 23.35 -16.57 -5.97
CA ASP A 195 24.36 -17.57 -6.28
C ASP A 195 25.00 -18.21 -5.03
N LYS A 196 25.01 -17.49 -3.90
CA LYS A 196 25.46 -18.01 -2.60
C LYS A 196 24.36 -18.72 -1.82
N GLY A 197 23.13 -18.75 -2.32
CA GLY A 197 21.97 -19.28 -1.58
C GLY A 197 21.46 -18.36 -0.47
N GLU A 198 21.92 -17.10 -0.42
CA GLU A 198 21.50 -16.11 0.56
C GLU A 198 20.19 -15.41 0.12
N HIS A 199 19.13 -16.19 -0.05
CA HIS A 199 17.83 -15.71 -0.58
C HIS A 199 17.23 -14.57 0.25
N TRP A 200 17.36 -14.64 1.58
CA TRP A 200 16.93 -13.56 2.46
C TRP A 200 17.60 -12.23 2.14
N LEU A 201 18.92 -12.25 1.87
CA LEU A 201 19.69 -11.05 1.52
C LEU A 201 19.34 -10.57 0.10
N ALA A 202 19.19 -11.51 -0.85
CA ALA A 202 18.83 -11.19 -2.23
C ALA A 202 17.53 -10.39 -2.31
N ASP A 203 16.56 -10.71 -1.45
CA ASP A 203 15.26 -10.03 -1.40
C ASP A 203 15.31 -8.62 -0.77
N ARG A 204 16.36 -8.30 -0.02
CA ARG A 204 16.43 -7.07 0.79
C ARG A 204 17.53 -6.10 0.37
N ILE A 205 18.52 -6.57 -0.38
CA ILE A 205 19.72 -5.78 -0.64
C ILE A 205 19.46 -4.51 -1.46
N TYR A 206 18.47 -4.53 -2.34
CA TYR A 206 18.02 -3.39 -3.14
C TYR A 206 16.49 -3.24 -3.17
N SER A 207 15.80 -3.78 -2.16
CA SER A 207 14.36 -3.64 -2.02
C SER A 207 13.98 -3.36 -0.57
N GLY A 208 13.17 -2.33 -0.33
CA GLY A 208 12.59 -2.04 0.98
C GLY A 208 11.48 -3.03 1.37
N VAL A 209 10.98 -3.80 0.40
CA VAL A 209 9.97 -4.85 0.60
C VAL A 209 10.57 -6.17 0.13
N PRO A 210 10.64 -7.20 0.99
CA PRO A 210 11.10 -8.53 0.58
C PRO A 210 10.04 -9.23 -0.27
N ALA A 211 10.33 -9.44 -1.54
CA ALA A 211 9.35 -9.95 -2.51
C ALA A 211 8.77 -11.31 -2.11
N SER A 212 9.61 -12.24 -1.60
CA SER A 212 9.19 -13.59 -1.24
C SER A 212 8.19 -13.64 -0.09
N ASP A 213 8.24 -12.69 0.85
CA ASP A 213 7.33 -12.61 1.98
C ASP A 213 5.88 -12.32 1.53
N TYR A 214 5.70 -11.87 0.28
CA TYR A 214 4.40 -11.51 -0.32
C TYR A 214 4.07 -12.34 -1.56
N GLY A 215 4.68 -13.53 -1.71
CA GLY A 215 4.42 -14.43 -2.85
C GLY A 215 4.97 -13.92 -4.19
N LEU A 216 5.94 -13.01 -4.16
CA LEU A 216 6.59 -12.39 -5.32
C LEU A 216 8.08 -12.78 -5.39
N LYS A 217 8.81 -12.28 -6.36
CA LYS A 217 10.24 -12.55 -6.51
C LYS A 217 10.98 -11.39 -7.14
N GLN A 218 12.26 -11.24 -6.82
CA GLN A 218 13.17 -10.32 -7.50
C GLN A 218 13.34 -10.75 -8.97
N VAL A 219 13.29 -9.79 -9.88
CA VAL A 219 13.43 -10.02 -11.34
C VAL A 219 14.59 -9.19 -11.86
N ILE A 220 15.56 -9.87 -12.47
CA ILE A 220 16.70 -9.20 -13.12
C ILE A 220 16.36 -8.97 -14.59
N ARG A 221 16.42 -7.72 -15.02
CA ARG A 221 16.11 -7.29 -16.39
C ARG A 221 17.38 -6.88 -17.13
N ILE A 222 17.28 -6.89 -18.48
CA ILE A 222 18.33 -6.46 -19.41
C ILE A 222 17.92 -5.15 -20.07
N GLY A 223 18.86 -4.19 -20.18
CA GLY A 223 18.67 -2.93 -20.88
C GLY A 223 19.96 -2.09 -20.88
N HIS A 224 19.86 -0.82 -21.28
CA HIS A 224 21.03 0.04 -21.47
C HIS A 224 21.87 0.27 -20.21
N MET A 225 21.25 0.18 -19.02
CA MET A 225 21.95 0.32 -17.74
C MET A 225 22.50 -1.00 -17.18
N SER A 226 22.24 -2.11 -17.85
CA SER A 226 22.64 -3.43 -17.37
C SER A 226 24.14 -3.70 -17.51
N GLY A 227 24.66 -4.53 -16.62
CA GLY A 227 25.98 -5.13 -16.70
C GLY A 227 25.93 -6.55 -17.26
N ARG A 228 27.11 -7.18 -17.46
CA ARG A 228 27.22 -8.57 -17.91
C ARG A 228 26.54 -9.55 -16.94
N SER A 229 26.53 -9.27 -15.65
CA SER A 229 25.86 -10.09 -14.63
C SER A 229 24.35 -10.23 -14.87
N ASN A 230 23.68 -9.16 -15.34
CA ASN A 230 22.26 -9.22 -15.70
C ASN A 230 22.03 -10.23 -16.83
N ILE A 231 22.88 -10.20 -17.86
CA ILE A 231 22.78 -11.04 -19.05
C ILE A 231 23.03 -12.50 -18.67
N ILE A 232 24.13 -12.77 -17.95
CA ILE A 232 24.50 -14.11 -17.49
C ILE A 232 23.36 -14.72 -16.67
N TRP A 233 22.84 -13.95 -15.72
CA TRP A 233 21.76 -14.41 -14.86
C TRP A 233 20.48 -14.72 -15.69
N TRP A 234 20.11 -13.80 -16.59
CA TRP A 234 18.91 -13.97 -17.42
C TRP A 234 19.04 -15.21 -18.33
N LEU A 235 20.19 -15.37 -19.01
CA LEU A 235 20.46 -16.54 -19.88
C LEU A 235 20.35 -17.84 -19.10
N LYS A 236 21.01 -17.95 -17.92
CA LYS A 236 20.92 -19.15 -17.05
C LYS A 236 19.48 -19.49 -16.68
N ASN A 237 18.70 -18.48 -16.26
CA ASN A 237 17.34 -18.71 -15.78
C ASN A 237 16.32 -18.94 -16.89
N ASN A 238 16.69 -18.72 -18.15
CA ASN A 238 15.86 -18.99 -19.32
C ASN A 238 16.36 -20.18 -20.15
N GLY A 239 17.28 -21.02 -19.60
CA GLY A 239 17.71 -22.27 -20.21
C GLY A 239 18.70 -22.14 -21.39
N TYR A 240 19.33 -20.95 -21.52
CA TYR A 240 20.35 -20.75 -22.55
C TYR A 240 21.75 -21.15 -22.06
N GLN A 241 22.55 -21.68 -22.98
CA GLN A 241 23.98 -21.87 -22.74
C GLN A 241 24.67 -20.50 -22.64
N VAL A 242 25.42 -20.26 -21.57
CA VAL A 242 26.17 -19.02 -21.35
C VAL A 242 27.54 -19.19 -21.96
N THR A 243 27.81 -18.45 -23.03
CA THR A 243 29.16 -18.33 -23.63
C THR A 243 29.60 -16.87 -23.59
N ASP A 244 30.91 -16.63 -23.57
CA ASP A 244 31.45 -15.28 -23.53
C ASP A 244 31.04 -14.46 -24.76
N GLU A 245 30.97 -15.10 -25.93
CA GLU A 245 30.55 -14.50 -27.20
C GLU A 245 29.09 -14.04 -27.14
N LEU A 246 28.18 -14.88 -26.64
CA LEU A 246 26.77 -14.54 -26.51
C LEU A 246 26.56 -13.42 -25.48
N VAL A 247 27.27 -13.48 -24.35
CA VAL A 247 27.19 -12.45 -23.32
C VAL A 247 27.68 -11.09 -23.86
N GLU A 248 28.79 -11.07 -24.59
CA GLU A 248 29.30 -9.82 -25.18
C GLU A 248 28.37 -9.29 -26.27
N TYR A 249 27.85 -10.16 -27.14
CA TYR A 249 26.87 -9.77 -28.14
C TYR A 249 25.63 -9.13 -27.49
N MET A 250 25.03 -9.80 -26.50
CA MET A 250 23.87 -9.30 -25.79
C MET A 250 24.17 -8.01 -25.01
N PHE A 251 25.38 -7.86 -24.49
CA PHE A 251 25.82 -6.63 -23.84
C PHE A 251 25.81 -5.46 -24.83
N ILE A 252 26.35 -5.64 -26.02
CA ILE A 252 26.36 -4.61 -27.08
C ILE A 252 24.91 -4.28 -27.52
N VAL A 253 24.07 -5.29 -27.68
CA VAL A 253 22.64 -5.10 -28.03
C VAL A 253 21.93 -4.30 -26.93
N ALA A 254 22.12 -4.68 -25.68
CA ALA A 254 21.52 -3.98 -24.54
C ALA A 254 21.95 -2.52 -24.44
N LYS A 255 23.25 -2.21 -24.69
CA LYS A 255 23.77 -0.84 -24.64
C LYS A 255 23.20 0.09 -25.72
N LYS A 256 22.67 -0.47 -26.80
CA LYS A 256 22.01 0.29 -27.89
C LYS A 256 20.54 0.60 -27.59
N GLN A 257 19.98 0.00 -26.54
CA GLN A 257 18.60 0.29 -26.14
C GLN A 257 18.50 1.62 -25.38
N ASN A 258 17.30 2.15 -25.29
CA ASN A 258 16.95 3.31 -24.43
C ASN A 258 15.95 2.93 -23.32
N LYS A 259 15.63 1.63 -23.20
CA LYS A 259 14.65 1.05 -22.26
C LYS A 259 15.14 -0.32 -21.77
N LEU A 260 14.39 -0.92 -20.85
CA LEU A 260 14.51 -2.35 -20.55
C LEU A 260 13.94 -3.15 -21.71
N MET A 261 14.65 -4.21 -22.10
CA MET A 261 14.21 -5.12 -23.16
C MET A 261 13.07 -6.00 -22.64
N GLN A 262 12.08 -6.27 -23.51
CA GLN A 262 11.08 -7.29 -23.24
C GLN A 262 11.67 -8.69 -23.51
N ASP A 263 11.10 -9.74 -22.92
CA ASP A 263 11.65 -11.09 -23.05
C ASP A 263 11.68 -11.54 -24.52
N GLU A 264 10.66 -11.18 -25.31
CA GLU A 264 10.62 -11.45 -26.75
C GLU A 264 11.78 -10.79 -27.49
N GLU A 265 12.11 -9.52 -27.17
CA GLU A 265 13.24 -8.79 -27.79
C GLU A 265 14.59 -9.45 -27.46
N ILE A 266 14.70 -10.03 -26.24
CA ILE A 266 15.89 -10.78 -25.82
C ILE A 266 15.99 -12.09 -26.57
N HIS A 267 14.90 -12.87 -26.64
CA HIS A 267 14.84 -14.13 -27.39
C HIS A 267 15.16 -13.94 -28.87
N ASP A 268 14.61 -12.88 -29.50
CA ASP A 268 14.91 -12.54 -30.90
C ASP A 268 16.39 -12.19 -31.11
N SER A 269 16.97 -11.44 -30.19
CA SER A 269 18.38 -11.10 -30.25
C SER A 269 19.28 -12.34 -30.16
N ILE A 270 18.92 -13.32 -29.33
CA ILE A 270 19.64 -14.58 -29.21
C ILE A 270 19.50 -15.42 -30.49
N ARG A 271 18.29 -15.49 -31.10
CA ARG A 271 18.08 -16.15 -32.39
C ARG A 271 18.99 -15.58 -33.48
N ASN A 272 19.01 -14.24 -33.59
CA ASN A 272 19.88 -13.55 -34.55
C ASN A 272 21.39 -13.78 -34.32
N PHE A 273 21.79 -14.05 -33.07
CA PHE A 273 23.19 -14.45 -32.78
C PHE A 273 23.51 -15.84 -33.30
N ASN A 274 22.59 -16.82 -33.14
CA ASN A 274 22.78 -18.21 -33.52
C ASN A 274 22.71 -18.46 -35.06
N GLU A 275 22.11 -17.50 -35.79
CA GLU A 275 22.01 -17.55 -37.25
C GLU A 275 23.22 -16.95 -37.97
N LYS A 276 24.18 -16.40 -37.24
CA LYS A 276 25.43 -15.83 -37.76
C LYS A 276 26.57 -16.82 -37.65
#